data_f4fc1577fed3cc5a494e339630b3ffc7
#
_entry.id   f4fc1577fed3cc5a494e339630b3ffc7
#
_cell.length_a   1.000
_cell.length_b   1.000
_cell.length_c   1.000
_cell.angle_alpha   90.00
_cell.angle_beta   90.00
_cell.angle_gamma   90.00
#
_symmetry.space_group_name_H-M   'P 1'
#
loop_
_entity.id
_entity.type
_entity.pdbx_description
1 polymer ?
#
loop_
_entity_poly.entity_id
_entity_poly.type
_entity_poly.pdbx_seq_one_letter_code
_entity_poly.pdbx_strand_id
1 'polypeptide(L)'
;DLKLSRGLGDVYKRQAPYFKEKFEAPVAIGKNITKVQHTFGVIYNTERGFKKDGSQFDHLFEDGEKFSIGNLDCEYIFTPGHTPACGSYKIEDNIFVGDTLFMHDFGTARCDFPGGNARDLYKSIRRILNYPENTTLWMCHDYLTDERKNYQWKSTVEKQRKLNPHVKDGICEDEFVKIREEKDSRLGAPKLIVPSIQVNMRAGEMPPPERNGVSYLKVPVKFKEK
;
A
#
# COMPACT_ATOMS: atom_id res chain seq x y z
N ASP A 1 15.78 9.23 6.81
CA ASP A 1 14.52 9.37 6.04
C ASP A 1 13.98 7.98 5.77
N LEU A 2 13.16 7.48 6.70
CA LEU A 2 12.31 6.32 6.46
C LEU A 2 11.28 6.72 5.41
N LYS A 3 11.55 6.46 4.14
CA LYS A 3 10.51 6.46 3.10
C LYS A 3 9.67 5.21 3.31
N LEU A 4 8.74 5.31 4.26
CA LEU A 4 7.73 4.29 4.50
C LEU A 4 6.92 4.06 3.23
N SER A 5 6.87 2.83 2.89
CA SER A 5 6.25 2.15 1.76
C SER A 5 5.13 2.91 1.04
N ARG A 6 5.42 3.45 -0.11
CA ARG A 6 4.42 3.71 -1.14
C ARG A 6 3.82 2.40 -1.62
N GLY A 7 2.56 2.41 -2.06
CA GLY A 7 1.84 1.23 -2.52
C GLY A 7 2.61 0.31 -3.46
N LEU A 8 2.25 -0.95 -3.49
CA LEU A 8 2.96 -2.00 -4.25
C LEU A 8 3.04 -1.71 -5.76
N GLY A 9 2.17 -0.85 -6.31
CA GLY A 9 2.05 -0.62 -7.74
C GLY A 9 2.74 0.62 -8.30
N ASP A 10 3.13 1.59 -7.46
CA ASP A 10 3.48 2.92 -7.96
C ASP A 10 4.96 3.14 -8.19
N VAL A 11 5.84 2.48 -7.45
CA VAL A 11 7.29 2.71 -7.49
C VAL A 11 8.06 1.41 -7.26
N TYR A 12 9.23 1.30 -7.88
CA TYR A 12 10.19 0.26 -7.54
C TYR A 12 10.71 0.47 -6.12
N LYS A 13 10.55 -0.54 -5.26
CA LYS A 13 11.05 -0.51 -3.88
C LYS A 13 12.39 -1.22 -3.73
N ARG A 14 13.37 -0.81 -4.52
CA ARG A 14 14.73 -1.37 -4.47
C ARG A 14 15.58 -0.87 -3.31
N GLN A 15 15.05 0.03 -2.50
CA GLN A 15 15.76 0.51 -1.32
C GLN A 15 15.83 -0.56 -0.21
N ALA A 16 14.87 -1.47 -0.13
CA ALA A 16 14.86 -2.49 0.91
C ALA A 16 16.11 -3.38 0.90
N PRO A 17 16.54 -3.99 -0.23
CA PRO A 17 17.81 -4.71 -0.31
C PRO A 17 19.01 -3.86 0.07
N TYR A 18 19.07 -2.61 -0.39
CA TYR A 18 20.17 -1.69 -0.04
C TYR A 18 20.27 -1.42 1.45
N PHE A 19 19.15 -1.16 2.12
CA PHE A 19 19.15 -0.92 3.56
C PHE A 19 19.44 -2.19 4.35
N LYS A 20 18.94 -3.34 3.88
CA LYS A 20 19.26 -4.64 4.48
C LYS A 20 20.75 -4.93 4.43
N GLU A 21 21.39 -4.73 3.29
CA GLU A 21 22.83 -4.94 3.11
C GLU A 21 23.65 -3.95 3.93
N LYS A 22 23.31 -2.65 3.87
CA LYS A 22 24.13 -1.58 4.46
C LYS A 22 24.01 -1.48 5.98
N PHE A 23 22.84 -1.79 6.53
CA PHE A 23 22.53 -1.56 7.95
C PHE A 23 22.16 -2.85 8.69
N GLU A 24 22.22 -4.00 8.02
CA GLU A 24 21.77 -5.29 8.55
C GLU A 24 20.31 -5.23 9.08
N ALA A 25 19.51 -4.33 8.51
CA ALA A 25 18.15 -4.07 8.95
C ALA A 25 17.19 -5.11 8.36
N PRO A 26 16.35 -5.76 9.18
CA PRO A 26 15.35 -6.70 8.65
C PRO A 26 14.29 -5.96 7.82
N VAL A 27 13.80 -6.64 6.78
CA VAL A 27 12.70 -6.15 5.95
C VAL A 27 11.42 -6.87 6.33
N ALA A 28 10.44 -6.12 6.82
CA ALA A 28 9.17 -6.66 7.28
C ALA A 28 7.98 -6.12 6.48
N ILE A 29 6.89 -6.89 6.44
CA ILE A 29 5.63 -6.53 5.77
C ILE A 29 4.47 -7.26 6.43
N GLY A 30 3.22 -6.83 6.18
CA GLY A 30 2.04 -7.59 6.62
C GLY A 30 1.93 -8.96 5.93
N LYS A 31 1.54 -10.00 6.68
CA LYS A 31 1.47 -11.40 6.20
C LYS A 31 0.62 -11.59 4.93
N ASN A 32 -0.35 -10.70 4.69
CA ASN A 32 -1.20 -10.79 3.51
C ASN A 32 -0.48 -10.47 2.18
N ILE A 33 0.83 -10.16 2.22
CA ILE A 33 1.66 -10.13 1.02
C ILE A 33 1.58 -11.44 0.25
N THR A 34 1.36 -12.56 0.93
CA THR A 34 1.16 -13.87 0.30
C THR A 34 -0.01 -13.89 -0.68
N LYS A 35 -1.11 -13.16 -0.39
CA LYS A 35 -2.25 -13.02 -1.32
C LYS A 35 -1.83 -12.29 -2.61
N VAL A 36 -1.04 -11.24 -2.47
CA VAL A 36 -0.48 -10.48 -3.60
C VAL A 36 0.45 -11.38 -4.42
N GLN A 37 1.34 -12.12 -3.77
CA GLN A 37 2.26 -13.06 -4.42
C GLN A 37 1.50 -14.16 -5.18
N HIS A 38 0.41 -14.70 -4.63
CA HIS A 38 -0.43 -15.67 -5.31
C HIS A 38 -1.10 -15.06 -6.54
N THR A 39 -1.79 -13.94 -6.39
CA THR A 39 -2.53 -13.28 -7.47
C THR A 39 -1.60 -12.86 -8.62
N PHE A 40 -0.57 -12.09 -8.29
CA PHE A 40 0.34 -11.56 -9.31
C PHE A 40 1.38 -12.59 -9.79
N GLY A 41 1.65 -13.60 -8.99
CA GLY A 41 2.45 -14.74 -9.43
C GLY A 41 1.82 -15.52 -10.58
N VAL A 42 0.49 -15.59 -10.62
CA VAL A 42 -0.27 -16.15 -11.76
C VAL A 42 -0.25 -15.17 -12.94
N ILE A 43 -0.60 -13.90 -12.69
CA ILE A 43 -0.69 -12.88 -13.75
C ILE A 43 0.63 -12.73 -14.52
N TYR A 44 1.76 -12.68 -13.80
CA TYR A 44 3.09 -12.50 -14.41
C TYR A 44 3.81 -13.80 -14.71
N ASN A 45 3.18 -14.95 -14.49
CA ASN A 45 3.78 -16.26 -14.71
C ASN A 45 5.21 -16.32 -14.13
N THR A 46 5.29 -16.12 -12.79
CA THR A 46 6.57 -16.14 -12.07
C THR A 46 7.25 -17.50 -12.25
N GLU A 47 8.57 -17.52 -12.11
CA GLU A 47 9.39 -18.74 -12.18
C GLU A 47 8.92 -19.80 -11.16
N ARG A 48 9.13 -21.08 -11.47
CA ARG A 48 8.69 -22.22 -10.63
C ARG A 48 9.25 -22.21 -9.22
N GLY A 49 10.42 -21.60 -9.02
CA GLY A 49 11.06 -21.47 -7.71
C GLY A 49 10.56 -20.31 -6.87
N PHE A 50 9.70 -19.44 -7.41
CA PHE A 50 9.17 -18.30 -6.64
C PHE A 50 8.20 -18.80 -5.56
N LYS A 51 8.63 -18.69 -4.31
CA LYS A 51 7.78 -19.00 -3.16
C LYS A 51 6.78 -17.89 -2.91
N LYS A 52 5.52 -18.27 -2.76
CA LYS A 52 4.38 -17.34 -2.52
C LYS A 52 3.95 -17.34 -1.05
N ASP A 53 4.91 -17.51 -0.17
CA ASP A 53 4.75 -17.68 1.28
C ASP A 53 5.28 -16.49 2.10
N GLY A 54 5.72 -15.43 1.42
CA GLY A 54 6.29 -14.25 2.06
C GLY A 54 7.75 -14.39 2.48
N SER A 55 8.41 -15.54 2.21
CA SER A 55 9.78 -15.83 2.64
C SER A 55 10.86 -14.90 2.08
N GLN A 56 10.50 -13.97 1.19
CA GLN A 56 11.37 -12.89 0.71
C GLN A 56 11.55 -11.77 1.76
N PHE A 57 10.69 -11.76 2.77
CA PHE A 57 10.70 -10.80 3.87
C PHE A 57 11.17 -11.50 5.14
N ASP A 58 11.89 -10.79 6.01
CA ASP A 58 12.44 -11.35 7.24
C ASP A 58 11.37 -11.54 8.32
N HIS A 59 10.30 -10.71 8.27
CA HIS A 59 9.18 -10.81 9.18
C HIS A 59 7.84 -10.50 8.49
N LEU A 60 6.79 -11.23 8.88
CA LEU A 60 5.43 -11.08 8.38
C LEU A 60 4.50 -10.70 9.53
N PHE A 61 4.12 -9.42 9.61
CA PHE A 61 3.26 -8.91 10.67
C PHE A 61 1.84 -9.48 10.62
N GLU A 62 1.34 -9.85 11.79
CA GLU A 62 -0.08 -10.10 12.06
C GLU A 62 -0.80 -8.78 12.42
N ASP A 63 -2.13 -8.75 12.22
CA ASP A 63 -2.92 -7.57 12.62
C ASP A 63 -2.86 -7.33 14.13
N GLY A 64 -2.56 -6.09 14.54
CA GLY A 64 -2.39 -5.70 15.93
C GLY A 64 -1.07 -6.13 16.56
N GLU A 65 -0.16 -6.71 15.78
CA GLU A 65 1.15 -7.12 16.29
C GLU A 65 1.97 -5.90 16.72
N LYS A 66 2.53 -6.00 17.93
CA LYS A 66 3.37 -4.98 18.53
C LYS A 66 4.85 -5.28 18.30
N PHE A 67 5.61 -4.25 18.04
CA PHE A 67 7.06 -4.30 17.87
C PHE A 67 7.69 -3.00 18.34
N SER A 68 9.00 -2.88 18.30
CA SER A 68 9.70 -1.64 18.71
C SER A 68 10.74 -1.21 17.69
N ILE A 69 10.93 0.09 17.60
CA ILE A 69 12.04 0.71 16.86
C ILE A 69 12.85 1.52 17.89
N GLY A 70 13.97 0.96 18.32
CA GLY A 70 14.68 1.49 19.47
C GLY A 70 13.79 1.46 20.72
N ASN A 71 13.51 2.62 21.30
CA ASN A 71 12.63 2.78 22.46
C ASN A 71 11.18 3.18 22.10
N LEU A 72 10.83 3.20 20.82
CA LEU A 72 9.49 3.60 20.37
C LEU A 72 8.59 2.38 20.30
N ASP A 73 7.39 2.49 20.88
CA ASP A 73 6.35 1.49 20.78
C ASP A 73 5.64 1.57 19.42
N CYS A 74 5.56 0.44 18.74
CA CYS A 74 5.00 0.32 17.41
C CYS A 74 3.92 -0.76 17.35
N GLU A 75 2.97 -0.59 16.43
CA GLU A 75 1.92 -1.55 16.14
C GLU A 75 1.67 -1.62 14.64
N TYR A 76 1.56 -2.84 14.10
CA TYR A 76 1.08 -3.04 12.75
C TYR A 76 -0.46 -3.11 12.74
N ILE A 77 -1.09 -2.31 11.90
CA ILE A 77 -2.55 -2.25 11.72
C ILE A 77 -2.87 -2.73 10.31
N PHE A 78 -3.55 -3.86 10.18
CA PHE A 78 -4.01 -4.35 8.89
C PHE A 78 -5.11 -3.44 8.34
N THR A 79 -4.88 -2.83 7.17
CA THR A 79 -5.79 -1.85 6.55
C THR A 79 -6.04 -2.22 5.08
N PRO A 80 -6.73 -3.35 4.81
CA PRO A 80 -7.03 -3.79 3.45
C PRO A 80 -8.01 -2.84 2.75
N GLY A 81 -8.07 -2.95 1.43
CA GLY A 81 -9.04 -2.25 0.59
C GLY A 81 -8.44 -1.68 -0.68
N HIS A 82 -7.38 -0.87 -0.61
CA HIS A 82 -6.61 -0.50 -1.79
C HIS A 82 -5.97 -1.75 -2.43
N THR A 83 -5.34 -2.56 -1.61
CA THR A 83 -4.92 -3.93 -1.93
C THR A 83 -5.29 -4.88 -0.79
N PRO A 84 -5.30 -6.21 -1.03
CA PRO A 84 -5.57 -7.18 0.04
C PRO A 84 -4.44 -7.29 1.07
N ALA A 85 -3.31 -6.60 0.87
CA ALA A 85 -2.14 -6.68 1.74
C ALA A 85 -1.75 -5.34 2.37
N CYS A 86 -2.54 -4.28 2.16
CA CYS A 86 -2.23 -2.97 2.75
C CYS A 86 -2.24 -3.03 4.27
N GLY A 87 -1.31 -2.30 4.86
CA GLY A 87 -1.19 -2.11 6.30
C GLY A 87 -0.69 -0.72 6.63
N SER A 88 -0.99 -0.29 7.84
CA SER A 88 -0.54 0.95 8.42
C SER A 88 0.35 0.65 9.62
N TYR A 89 1.28 1.55 9.92
CA TYR A 89 2.20 1.38 11.05
C TYR A 89 1.97 2.52 12.04
N LYS A 90 1.56 2.17 13.25
CA LYS A 90 1.47 3.13 14.36
C LYS A 90 2.79 3.16 15.10
N ILE A 91 3.31 4.34 15.34
CA ILE A 91 4.51 4.60 16.13
C ILE A 91 4.13 5.73 17.10
N GLU A 92 4.02 5.42 18.39
CA GLU A 92 3.51 6.35 19.40
C GLU A 92 2.17 6.99 18.93
N ASP A 93 2.08 8.31 18.88
CA ASP A 93 0.90 9.07 18.43
C ASP A 93 0.87 9.34 16.90
N ASN A 94 1.66 8.59 16.14
CA ASN A 94 1.78 8.74 14.70
C ASN A 94 1.32 7.48 13.98
N ILE A 95 0.58 7.62 12.88
CA ILE A 95 0.21 6.50 12.01
C ILE A 95 0.67 6.78 10.59
N PHE A 96 1.46 5.89 10.04
CA PHE A 96 1.87 5.87 8.64
C PHE A 96 0.85 5.04 7.87
N VAL A 97 -0.05 5.71 7.16
CA VAL A 97 -1.28 5.10 6.65
C VAL A 97 -1.12 4.34 5.33
N GLY A 98 0.06 4.38 4.70
CA GLY A 98 0.24 3.81 3.37
C GLY A 98 -0.75 4.38 2.37
N ASP A 99 -1.23 3.53 1.44
CA ASP A 99 -2.24 3.90 0.44
C ASP A 99 -3.68 3.68 0.96
N THR A 100 -3.93 3.99 2.23
CA THR A 100 -5.27 3.91 2.81
C THR A 100 -5.96 5.26 2.75
N LEU A 101 -5.26 6.32 3.17
CA LEU A 101 -5.73 7.70 3.17
C LEU A 101 -4.73 8.61 2.46
N PHE A 102 -5.25 9.65 1.83
CA PHE A 102 -4.48 10.77 1.30
C PHE A 102 -4.76 12.05 2.09
N MET A 103 -4.24 13.18 1.63
CA MET A 103 -4.51 14.46 2.29
C MET A 103 -6.00 14.70 2.44
N HIS A 104 -6.37 15.36 3.53
CA HIS A 104 -7.77 15.59 3.91
C HIS A 104 -8.58 16.43 2.91
N ASP A 105 -7.92 17.07 1.95
CA ASP A 105 -8.53 17.82 0.86
C ASP A 105 -8.60 16.98 -0.45
N PHE A 106 -8.02 15.78 -0.48
CA PHE A 106 -7.96 14.94 -1.69
C PHE A 106 -8.83 13.68 -1.59
N GLY A 107 -8.77 12.94 -0.47
CA GLY A 107 -9.61 11.77 -0.25
C GLY A 107 -8.86 10.49 0.09
N THR A 108 -9.10 9.42 -0.69
CA THR A 108 -8.62 8.06 -0.40
C THR A 108 -8.04 7.40 -1.65
N ALA A 109 -7.30 6.31 -1.46
CA ALA A 109 -6.81 5.50 -2.56
C ALA A 109 -7.93 4.82 -3.36
N ARG A 110 -7.60 4.38 -4.55
CA ARG A 110 -8.45 3.54 -5.42
C ARG A 110 -8.52 2.10 -4.91
N CYS A 111 -9.56 1.36 -5.32
CA CYS A 111 -9.82 0.00 -4.88
C CYS A 111 -10.01 -1.01 -6.03
N ASP A 112 -9.78 -0.61 -7.27
CA ASP A 112 -10.03 -1.40 -8.47
C ASP A 112 -8.86 -2.30 -8.89
N PHE A 113 -7.84 -2.45 -8.04
CA PHE A 113 -6.78 -3.43 -8.24
C PHE A 113 -7.26 -4.85 -7.93
N PRO A 114 -6.62 -5.88 -8.51
CA PRO A 114 -6.93 -7.26 -8.19
C PRO A 114 -6.89 -7.54 -6.68
N GLY A 115 -8.04 -7.88 -6.10
CA GLY A 115 -8.21 -8.07 -4.67
C GLY A 115 -8.47 -6.80 -3.85
N GLY A 116 -8.58 -5.63 -4.50
CA GLY A 116 -9.05 -4.40 -3.86
C GLY A 116 -10.56 -4.44 -3.57
N ASN A 117 -11.01 -3.70 -2.55
CA ASN A 117 -12.39 -3.66 -2.14
C ASN A 117 -12.72 -2.35 -1.42
N ALA A 118 -13.71 -1.61 -1.92
CA ALA A 118 -14.09 -0.32 -1.35
C ALA A 118 -14.69 -0.43 0.06
N ARG A 119 -15.46 -1.48 0.36
CA ARG A 119 -16.02 -1.70 1.70
C ARG A 119 -14.94 -1.99 2.73
N ASP A 120 -13.95 -2.80 2.35
CA ASP A 120 -12.80 -3.07 3.23
C ASP A 120 -11.98 -1.81 3.45
N LEU A 121 -11.79 -0.98 2.41
CA LEU A 121 -11.10 0.31 2.55
C LEU A 121 -11.85 1.23 3.51
N TYR A 122 -13.17 1.34 3.41
CA TYR A 122 -13.98 2.14 4.33
C TYR A 122 -13.78 1.69 5.79
N LYS A 123 -13.90 0.39 6.06
CA LYS A 123 -13.71 -0.18 7.39
C LYS A 123 -12.30 0.10 7.92
N SER A 124 -11.29 -0.07 7.08
CA SER A 124 -9.89 0.23 7.41
C SER A 124 -9.70 1.71 7.78
N ILE A 125 -10.29 2.61 7.00
CA ILE A 125 -10.23 4.04 7.27
C ILE A 125 -10.96 4.38 8.58
N ARG A 126 -12.17 3.87 8.80
CA ARG A 126 -12.90 4.12 10.04
C ARG A 126 -12.14 3.60 11.27
N ARG A 127 -11.41 2.48 11.13
CA ARG A 127 -10.51 1.99 12.19
C ARG A 127 -9.41 3.00 12.52
N ILE A 128 -8.77 3.60 11.51
CA ILE A 128 -7.76 4.65 11.71
C ILE A 128 -8.39 5.91 12.31
N LEU A 129 -9.58 6.31 11.86
CA LEU A 129 -10.26 7.50 12.34
C LEU A 129 -10.89 7.34 13.74
N ASN A 130 -10.83 6.15 14.34
CA ASN A 130 -11.20 5.91 15.73
C ASN A 130 -10.05 6.18 16.74
N TYR A 131 -8.84 6.46 16.28
CA TYR A 131 -7.76 6.94 17.14
C TYR A 131 -8.03 8.38 17.62
N PRO A 132 -7.32 8.85 18.66
CA PRO A 132 -7.48 10.20 19.19
C PRO A 132 -7.38 11.27 18.09
N GLU A 133 -8.16 12.34 18.21
CA GLU A 133 -8.26 13.40 17.20
C GLU A 133 -6.93 14.07 16.84
N ASN A 134 -6.02 14.17 17.81
CA ASN A 134 -4.68 14.73 17.66
C ASN A 134 -3.67 13.76 17.05
N THR A 135 -4.03 12.48 16.84
CA THR A 135 -3.13 11.50 16.19
C THR A 135 -2.71 12.02 14.83
N THR A 136 -1.39 12.07 14.60
CA THR A 136 -0.81 12.49 13.33
C THR A 136 -0.84 11.35 12.32
N LEU A 137 -1.39 11.63 11.14
CA LEU A 137 -1.44 10.70 10.03
C LEU A 137 -0.44 11.12 8.96
N TRP A 138 0.50 10.21 8.62
CA TRP A 138 1.54 10.43 7.62
C TRP A 138 1.15 9.78 6.30
N MET A 139 1.04 10.61 5.26
CA MET A 139 0.64 10.20 3.92
C MET A 139 1.84 9.73 3.11
N CYS A 140 1.66 8.66 2.34
CA CYS A 140 2.71 8.18 1.43
C CYS A 140 2.70 8.91 0.08
N HIS A 141 1.55 9.46 -0.31
CA HIS A 141 1.36 10.26 -1.52
C HIS A 141 0.68 11.57 -1.20
N ASP A 142 1.03 12.61 -1.95
CA ASP A 142 0.27 13.84 -2.00
C ASP A 142 -0.02 14.22 -3.45
N TYR A 143 -1.27 14.56 -3.68
CA TYR A 143 -1.77 15.07 -4.93
C TYR A 143 -2.27 16.50 -4.68
N LEU A 144 -1.76 17.46 -5.48
CA LEU A 144 -2.21 18.84 -5.38
C LEU A 144 -3.69 18.94 -5.76
N THR A 145 -4.37 19.89 -5.12
CA THR A 145 -5.75 20.27 -5.44
C THR A 145 -5.76 21.68 -6.05
N ASP A 146 -6.91 22.11 -6.58
CA ASP A 146 -7.03 23.47 -7.12
C ASP A 146 -6.84 24.53 -6.03
N GLU A 147 -7.14 24.20 -4.80
CA GLU A 147 -7.03 25.11 -3.65
C GLU A 147 -5.63 25.08 -3.01
N ARG A 148 -4.98 23.91 -3.01
CA ARG A 148 -3.67 23.72 -2.38
C ARG A 148 -2.57 23.58 -3.41
N LYS A 149 -1.63 24.52 -3.42
CA LYS A 149 -0.51 24.59 -4.38
C LYS A 149 0.81 24.04 -3.85
N ASN A 150 0.89 23.70 -2.56
CA ASN A 150 2.10 23.17 -1.93
C ASN A 150 1.88 21.73 -1.49
N TYR A 151 2.87 20.87 -1.74
CA TYR A 151 2.84 19.49 -1.26
C TYR A 151 2.88 19.44 0.27
N GLN A 152 2.06 18.54 0.81
CA GLN A 152 1.99 18.23 2.24
C GLN A 152 1.97 16.71 2.42
N TRP A 153 2.39 16.25 3.59
CA TRP A 153 2.54 14.82 3.86
C TRP A 153 1.98 14.38 5.21
N LYS A 154 1.39 15.29 5.96
CA LYS A 154 0.77 14.98 7.25
C LYS A 154 -0.59 15.65 7.42
N SER A 155 -1.47 14.94 8.10
CA SER A 155 -2.79 15.39 8.52
C SER A 155 -3.04 14.95 9.95
N THR A 156 -4.24 15.13 10.48
CA THR A 156 -4.67 14.57 11.76
C THR A 156 -5.97 13.79 11.57
N VAL A 157 -6.29 12.92 12.53
CA VAL A 157 -7.58 12.23 12.58
C VAL A 157 -8.72 13.24 12.55
N GLU A 158 -8.63 14.33 13.34
CA GLU A 158 -9.62 15.40 13.36
C GLU A 158 -9.85 16.01 11.98
N LYS A 159 -8.77 16.39 11.27
CA LYS A 159 -8.89 16.99 9.93
C LYS A 159 -9.51 16.03 8.91
N GLN A 160 -9.16 14.77 8.97
CA GLN A 160 -9.74 13.75 8.10
C GLN A 160 -11.25 13.60 8.37
N ARG A 161 -11.64 13.51 9.63
CA ARG A 161 -13.05 13.41 10.03
C ARG A 161 -13.88 14.64 9.65
N LYS A 162 -13.30 15.83 9.69
CA LYS A 162 -14.00 17.09 9.37
C LYS A 162 -14.03 17.41 7.89
N LEU A 163 -12.96 17.14 7.15
CA LEU A 163 -12.72 17.76 5.84
C LEU A 163 -12.64 16.76 4.69
N ASN A 164 -12.30 15.47 4.94
CA ASN A 164 -12.03 14.54 3.84
C ASN A 164 -13.30 14.32 2.98
N PRO A 165 -13.28 14.63 1.68
CA PRO A 165 -14.44 14.57 0.82
C PRO A 165 -15.03 13.16 0.65
N HIS A 166 -14.26 12.11 0.98
CA HIS A 166 -14.71 10.72 0.82
C HIS A 166 -15.16 10.08 2.14
N VAL A 167 -14.63 10.52 3.29
CA VAL A 167 -14.79 9.80 4.56
C VAL A 167 -15.00 10.68 5.77
N LYS A 168 -15.27 11.98 5.58
CA LYS A 168 -15.64 12.85 6.70
C LYS A 168 -16.85 12.29 7.46
N ASP A 169 -17.00 12.70 8.70
CA ASP A 169 -18.13 12.28 9.51
C ASP A 169 -19.46 12.59 8.82
N GLY A 170 -20.38 11.64 8.88
CA GLY A 170 -21.66 11.68 8.18
C GLY A 170 -21.69 10.89 6.86
N ILE A 171 -20.55 10.59 6.23
CA ILE A 171 -20.51 9.73 5.03
C ILE A 171 -20.57 8.26 5.49
N CYS A 172 -21.61 7.54 5.06
CA CYS A 172 -21.78 6.12 5.36
C CYS A 172 -21.03 5.22 4.38
N GLU A 173 -20.95 3.91 4.69
CA GLU A 173 -20.23 2.93 3.87
C GLU A 173 -20.73 2.89 2.43
N ASP A 174 -22.06 2.84 2.21
CA ASP A 174 -22.62 2.73 0.87
C ASP A 174 -22.39 4.00 0.03
N GLU A 175 -22.44 5.17 0.65
CA GLU A 175 -22.10 6.43 0.01
C GLU A 175 -20.61 6.46 -0.40
N PHE A 176 -19.73 6.04 0.51
CA PHE A 176 -18.30 5.92 0.21
C PHE A 176 -18.03 4.98 -0.95
N VAL A 177 -18.65 3.78 -0.95
CA VAL A 177 -18.49 2.80 -2.03
C VAL A 177 -18.87 3.41 -3.37
N LYS A 178 -20.04 4.08 -3.44
CA LYS A 178 -20.49 4.76 -4.65
C LYS A 178 -19.49 5.81 -5.15
N ILE A 179 -19.02 6.68 -4.26
CA ILE A 179 -18.00 7.70 -4.58
C ILE A 179 -16.73 7.03 -5.13
N ARG A 180 -16.29 5.94 -4.50
CA ARG A 180 -15.03 5.28 -4.85
C ARG A 180 -15.12 4.55 -6.17
N GLU A 181 -16.17 3.77 -6.40
CA GLU A 181 -16.39 3.04 -7.65
C GLU A 181 -16.56 3.99 -8.84
N GLU A 182 -17.31 5.10 -8.65
CA GLU A 182 -17.46 6.12 -9.69
C GLU A 182 -16.11 6.78 -10.05
N LYS A 183 -15.28 7.10 -9.07
CA LYS A 183 -13.95 7.66 -9.32
C LYS A 183 -13.02 6.63 -9.96
N ASP A 184 -13.02 5.41 -9.49
CA ASP A 184 -12.15 4.35 -9.99
C ASP A 184 -12.44 4.00 -11.45
N SER A 185 -13.72 3.99 -11.85
CA SER A 185 -14.13 3.71 -13.24
C SER A 185 -13.54 4.68 -14.28
N ARG A 186 -13.07 5.84 -13.84
CA ARG A 186 -12.47 6.89 -14.70
C ARG A 186 -10.95 6.85 -14.72
N LEU A 187 -10.31 5.99 -13.88
CA LEU A 187 -8.86 5.94 -13.74
C LEU A 187 -8.24 4.91 -14.67
N GLY A 188 -7.20 5.31 -15.39
CA GLY A 188 -6.31 4.38 -16.09
C GLY A 188 -5.40 3.59 -15.14
N ALA A 189 -4.73 2.55 -15.64
CA ALA A 189 -3.72 1.84 -14.87
C ALA A 189 -2.52 2.75 -14.54
N PRO A 190 -1.94 2.65 -13.33
CA PRO A 190 -0.72 3.39 -13.00
C PRO A 190 0.44 3.02 -13.94
N LYS A 191 1.21 4.03 -14.38
CA LYS A 191 2.27 3.84 -15.39
C LYS A 191 3.31 2.78 -15.03
N LEU A 192 3.63 2.63 -13.74
CA LEU A 192 4.68 1.73 -13.26
C LEU A 192 4.15 0.46 -12.59
N ILE A 193 2.83 0.19 -12.65
CA ILE A 193 2.25 -0.97 -11.94
C ILE A 193 2.89 -2.29 -12.38
N VAL A 194 3.08 -2.48 -13.68
CA VAL A 194 3.60 -3.74 -14.25
C VAL A 194 5.00 -4.07 -13.73
N PRO A 195 5.99 -3.16 -13.84
CA PRO A 195 7.32 -3.43 -13.30
C PRO A 195 7.37 -3.43 -11.78
N SER A 196 6.67 -2.51 -11.12
CA SER A 196 6.77 -2.33 -9.67
C SER A 196 6.27 -3.52 -8.87
N ILE A 197 5.15 -4.11 -9.24
CA ILE A 197 4.62 -5.28 -8.52
C ILE A 197 5.60 -6.44 -8.55
N GLN A 198 6.20 -6.73 -9.71
CA GLN A 198 7.11 -7.86 -9.88
C GLN A 198 8.37 -7.75 -9.01
N VAL A 199 8.84 -6.53 -8.75
CA VAL A 199 9.96 -6.24 -7.86
C VAL A 199 9.51 -6.19 -6.40
N ASN A 200 8.41 -5.48 -6.13
CA ASN A 200 7.98 -5.20 -4.76
C ASN A 200 7.47 -6.46 -4.03
N MET A 201 6.84 -7.40 -4.74
CA MET A 201 6.45 -8.70 -4.14
C MET A 201 7.65 -9.60 -3.80
N ARG A 202 8.88 -9.19 -4.19
CA ARG A 202 10.17 -9.85 -3.93
C ARG A 202 11.03 -9.05 -2.94
N ALA A 203 10.41 -8.25 -2.09
CA ALA A 203 11.11 -7.36 -1.15
C ALA A 203 12.09 -6.39 -1.83
N GLY A 204 11.84 -6.03 -3.09
CA GLY A 204 12.69 -5.10 -3.85
C GLY A 204 13.73 -5.78 -4.75
N GLU A 205 13.80 -7.11 -4.74
CA GLU A 205 14.71 -7.87 -5.60
C GLU A 205 14.17 -8.02 -7.03
N MET A 206 15.08 -8.06 -7.98
CA MET A 206 14.74 -8.37 -9.38
C MET A 206 14.38 -9.86 -9.53
N PRO A 207 13.54 -10.22 -10.51
CA PRO A 207 13.41 -11.62 -10.90
C PRO A 207 14.77 -12.23 -11.22
N PRO A 208 14.97 -13.54 -10.96
CA PRO A 208 16.23 -14.20 -11.29
C PRO A 208 16.54 -14.12 -12.78
N PRO A 209 17.83 -14.14 -13.17
CA PRO A 209 18.22 -14.18 -14.56
C PRO A 209 17.67 -15.42 -15.28
N GLU A 210 17.24 -15.25 -16.52
CA GLU A 210 16.88 -16.36 -17.40
C GLU A 210 18.15 -17.03 -17.99
N ARG A 211 17.98 -17.99 -18.91
CA ARG A 211 19.08 -18.81 -19.47
C ARG A 211 20.21 -17.99 -20.11
N ASN A 212 19.92 -16.79 -20.56
CA ASN A 212 20.89 -15.87 -21.17
C ASN A 212 21.58 -14.94 -20.14
N GLY A 213 21.38 -15.15 -18.84
CA GLY A 213 21.96 -14.34 -17.78
C GLY A 213 21.28 -12.97 -17.54
N VAL A 214 20.14 -12.69 -18.19
CA VAL A 214 19.43 -11.42 -18.08
C VAL A 214 18.14 -11.60 -17.31
N SER A 215 17.88 -10.68 -16.37
CA SER A 215 16.60 -10.60 -15.65
C SER A 215 15.57 -9.81 -16.46
N TYR A 216 14.35 -10.32 -16.52
CA TYR A 216 13.26 -9.69 -17.29
C TYR A 216 12.07 -9.36 -16.39
N LEU A 217 11.40 -8.24 -16.71
CA LEU A 217 10.09 -7.89 -16.20
C LEU A 217 9.04 -8.22 -17.27
N LYS A 218 8.08 -9.05 -16.93
CA LYS A 218 7.10 -9.60 -17.88
C LYS A 218 5.95 -8.64 -18.08
N VAL A 219 5.49 -8.52 -19.32
CA VAL A 219 4.27 -7.80 -19.69
C VAL A 219 3.26 -8.82 -20.22
N PRO A 220 2.18 -9.14 -19.48
CA PRO A 220 1.16 -10.05 -19.96
C PRO A 220 0.42 -9.45 -21.17
N VAL A 221 0.44 -10.18 -22.29
CA VAL A 221 -0.31 -9.81 -23.51
C VAL A 221 -1.31 -10.90 -23.81
N LYS A 222 -2.60 -10.56 -23.81
CA LYS A 222 -3.67 -11.48 -24.23
C LYS A 222 -4.15 -11.07 -25.62
N PHE A 223 -3.98 -11.95 -26.57
CA PHE A 223 -4.62 -11.78 -27.88
C PHE A 223 -6.05 -12.30 -27.77
N LYS A 224 -7.02 -11.54 -28.30
CA LYS A 224 -8.36 -12.09 -28.52
C LYS A 224 -8.25 -13.15 -29.60
N GLU A 225 -8.64 -14.39 -29.31
CA GLU A 225 -8.89 -15.37 -30.35
C GLU A 225 -9.98 -14.81 -31.29
N LYS A 226 -9.72 -14.90 -32.61
CA LYS A 226 -10.64 -14.41 -33.63
C LYS A 226 -11.86 -15.33 -33.73
#